data_ea08725625219a72f588e2152bc727e8
#
_entry.id   ea08725625219a72f588e2152bc727e8
#
_cell.length_a   1.000
_cell.length_b   1.000
_cell.length_c   1.000
_cell.angle_alpha   90.00
_cell.angle_beta   90.00
_cell.angle_gamma   90.00
#
_symmetry.space_group_name_H-M   'P 1'
#
loop_
_entity.id
_entity.type
_entity.pdbx_description
1 polymer ?
#
loop_
_entity_poly.entity_id
_entity_poly.type
_entity_poly.pdbx_seq_one_letter_code
_entity_poly.pdbx_strand_id
1 'polypeptide(L)'
;VCSSDLGAQQYYHIKPDITTLGKIVGGGMPIGAYGGRREIMQMISPDGPVYQAGTLSGNPVATTAGIETLNILKNDPQIYERLEQKTRKLADAARKAGNGHVCVNQIGSLMSVFFTEQKVRDFESAVTSNTEQYADYFGYLLDRGIYIAPSQFETMFISDAHTEEDIEKTCKLAGEALCSLDF
;
A
#
# COMPACT_ATOMS: atom_id res chain seq x y z
N VAL A 1 -0.37 -7.63 1.21
CA VAL A 1 -1.54 -8.04 2.00
C VAL A 1 -2.50 -6.86 2.20
N CYS A 2 -2.82 -6.13 1.15
CA CYS A 2 -3.55 -4.87 1.33
C CYS A 2 -5.02 -4.93 0.88
N SER A 3 -5.45 -6.03 0.25
CA SER A 3 -6.82 -6.16 -0.28
C SER A 3 -7.46 -7.52 0.00
N SER A 4 -6.72 -8.44 0.62
CA SER A 4 -7.18 -9.79 0.93
C SER A 4 -6.14 -10.55 1.75
N ASP A 5 -6.52 -11.67 2.36
CA ASP A 5 -5.64 -12.50 3.22
C ASP A 5 -4.34 -12.95 2.54
N LEU A 6 -4.37 -13.16 1.23
CA LEU A 6 -3.23 -13.60 0.43
C LEU A 6 -2.69 -12.53 -0.55
N GLY A 7 -3.16 -11.27 -0.43
CA GLY A 7 -2.70 -10.15 -1.24
C GLY A 7 -3.00 -10.30 -2.74
N ALA A 8 -2.06 -9.87 -3.57
CA ALA A 8 -2.24 -9.81 -5.03
C ALA A 8 -2.58 -11.16 -5.67
N GLN A 9 -2.02 -12.26 -5.17
CA GLN A 9 -2.30 -13.59 -5.71
C GLN A 9 -3.79 -13.98 -5.57
N GLN A 10 -4.42 -13.62 -4.46
CA GLN A 10 -5.86 -13.86 -4.27
C GLN A 10 -6.68 -12.89 -5.12
N TYR A 11 -6.31 -11.63 -5.13
CA TYR A 11 -7.01 -10.59 -5.89
C TYR A 11 -7.05 -10.90 -7.40
N TYR A 12 -5.93 -11.37 -7.96
CA TYR A 12 -5.82 -11.71 -9.38
C TYR A 12 -6.07 -13.20 -9.67
N HIS A 13 -6.46 -14.00 -8.67
CA HIS A 13 -6.68 -15.45 -8.81
C HIS A 13 -5.46 -16.22 -9.37
N ILE A 14 -4.26 -15.81 -8.96
CA ILE A 14 -3.00 -16.43 -9.36
C ILE A 14 -2.61 -17.48 -8.31
N LYS A 15 -2.19 -18.64 -8.77
CA LYS A 15 -1.63 -19.70 -7.93
C LYS A 15 -0.12 -19.83 -8.19
N PRO A 16 0.74 -19.16 -7.41
CA PRO A 16 2.18 -19.22 -7.60
C PRO A 16 2.77 -20.52 -7.04
N ASP A 17 3.95 -20.89 -7.51
CA ASP A 17 4.72 -21.99 -6.94
C ASP A 17 5.36 -21.61 -5.61
N ILE A 18 5.77 -20.35 -5.45
CA ILE A 18 6.32 -19.75 -4.22
C ILE A 18 5.67 -18.41 -3.98
N THR A 19 5.28 -18.17 -2.73
CA THR A 19 4.80 -16.86 -2.24
C THR A 19 5.81 -16.29 -1.27
N THR A 20 6.15 -15.01 -1.42
CA THR A 20 6.98 -14.26 -0.47
C THR A 20 6.16 -13.18 0.21
N LEU A 21 6.33 -13.03 1.51
CA LEU A 21 5.67 -12.03 2.34
C LEU A 21 6.73 -11.21 3.08
N GLY A 22 6.44 -9.92 3.24
CA GLY A 22 7.35 -9.02 3.94
C GLY A 22 6.60 -7.80 4.52
N LYS A 23 7.35 -6.88 5.10
CA LYS A 23 6.83 -5.61 5.65
C LYS A 23 5.69 -5.82 6.65
N ILE A 24 4.43 -5.63 6.25
CA ILE A 24 3.23 -5.71 7.11
C ILE A 24 3.14 -7.04 7.88
N VAL A 25 3.61 -8.16 7.31
CA VAL A 25 3.61 -9.46 7.98
C VAL A 25 4.37 -9.45 9.32
N GLY A 26 5.29 -8.52 9.50
CA GLY A 26 6.07 -8.38 10.73
C GLY A 26 5.44 -7.46 11.78
N GLY A 27 4.28 -6.86 11.52
CA GLY A 27 3.66 -5.94 12.47
C GLY A 27 4.56 -4.76 12.86
N GLY A 28 5.32 -4.23 11.91
CA GLY A 28 6.31 -3.16 12.11
C GLY A 28 7.73 -3.68 12.42
N MET A 29 7.91 -4.99 12.66
CA MET A 29 9.22 -5.59 12.94
C MET A 29 9.86 -6.19 11.67
N PRO A 30 11.20 -6.28 11.60
CA PRO A 30 11.91 -6.78 10.44
C PRO A 30 11.77 -8.31 10.33
N ILE A 31 10.83 -8.76 9.50
CA ILE A 31 10.61 -10.17 9.18
C ILE A 31 10.23 -10.31 7.70
N GLY A 32 10.67 -11.40 7.11
CA GLY A 32 10.17 -11.91 5.84
C GLY A 32 9.75 -13.35 6.00
N ALA A 33 8.79 -13.78 5.20
CA ALA A 33 8.35 -15.16 5.15
C ALA A 33 8.24 -15.61 3.69
N TYR A 34 8.44 -16.88 3.46
CA TYR A 34 8.19 -17.49 2.17
C TYR A 34 7.61 -18.89 2.37
N GLY A 35 6.85 -19.33 1.41
CA GLY A 35 6.23 -20.65 1.41
C GLY A 35 5.74 -20.98 0.01
N GLY A 36 5.44 -22.24 -0.22
CA GLY A 36 5.01 -22.68 -1.54
C GLY A 36 4.74 -24.18 -1.59
N ARG A 37 4.87 -24.73 -2.79
CA ARG A 37 4.68 -26.16 -3.02
C ARG A 37 5.61 -26.98 -2.16
N ARG A 38 5.06 -28.07 -1.59
CA ARG A 38 5.80 -28.95 -0.64
C ARG A 38 7.14 -29.43 -1.20
N GLU A 39 7.17 -29.87 -2.43
CA GLU A 39 8.36 -30.38 -3.09
C GLU A 39 9.47 -29.33 -3.25
N ILE A 40 9.10 -28.04 -3.34
CA ILE A 40 10.07 -26.94 -3.38
C ILE A 40 10.57 -26.65 -1.96
N MET A 41 9.65 -26.58 -0.99
CA MET A 41 10.00 -26.27 0.39
C MET A 41 10.86 -27.37 1.05
N GLN A 42 10.68 -28.63 0.66
CA GLN A 42 11.52 -29.75 1.12
C GLN A 42 12.97 -29.69 0.62
N MET A 43 13.27 -28.80 -0.34
CA MET A 43 14.66 -28.57 -0.75
C MET A 43 15.46 -27.75 0.26
N ILE A 44 14.80 -27.14 1.24
CA ILE A 44 15.45 -26.29 2.24
C ILE A 44 16.00 -27.15 3.37
N SER A 45 17.23 -26.82 3.80
CA SER A 45 17.90 -27.46 4.94
C SER A 45 17.02 -27.35 6.22
N PRO A 46 16.93 -28.43 7.08
CA PRO A 46 17.72 -29.66 7.01
C PRO A 46 17.18 -30.74 6.06
N ASP A 47 15.96 -30.60 5.52
CA ASP A 47 15.33 -31.63 4.71
C ASP A 47 15.99 -31.76 3.32
N GLY A 48 16.49 -30.67 2.78
CA GLY A 48 17.14 -30.60 1.48
C GLY A 48 18.49 -29.89 1.49
N PRO A 49 19.14 -29.77 0.32
CA PRO A 49 20.52 -29.25 0.21
C PRO A 49 20.59 -27.72 0.20
N VAL A 50 19.46 -27.02 0.13
CA VAL A 50 19.44 -25.54 0.02
C VAL A 50 19.58 -24.93 1.40
N TYR A 51 20.77 -24.38 1.68
CA TYR A 51 21.01 -23.65 2.92
C TYR A 51 20.35 -22.28 2.91
N GLN A 52 19.62 -21.98 3.97
CA GLN A 52 18.99 -20.67 4.21
C GLN A 52 19.17 -20.31 5.68
N ALA A 53 19.79 -19.16 5.94
CA ALA A 53 19.97 -18.62 7.27
C ALA A 53 20.00 -17.09 7.24
N GLY A 54 19.66 -16.50 8.37
CA GLY A 54 19.77 -15.07 8.60
C GLY A 54 19.79 -14.79 10.10
N THR A 55 20.62 -13.86 10.52
CA THR A 55 20.80 -13.54 11.95
C THR A 55 19.48 -13.20 12.66
N LEU A 56 18.56 -12.55 11.95
CA LEU A 56 17.25 -12.17 12.48
C LEU A 56 16.14 -13.18 12.15
N SER A 57 16.45 -14.28 11.45
CA SER A 57 15.46 -15.31 11.12
C SER A 57 14.91 -15.94 12.39
N GLY A 58 13.57 -15.98 12.51
CA GLY A 58 12.92 -16.53 13.69
C GLY A 58 13.06 -15.67 14.95
N ASN A 59 13.45 -14.39 14.83
CA ASN A 59 13.52 -13.49 15.99
C ASN A 59 12.20 -13.48 16.76
N PRO A 60 12.21 -13.79 18.07
CA PRO A 60 10.97 -13.95 18.83
C PRO A 60 10.07 -12.71 18.85
N VAL A 61 10.65 -11.52 18.92
CA VAL A 61 9.89 -10.25 18.94
C VAL A 61 9.18 -10.03 17.61
N ALA A 62 9.92 -10.16 16.49
CA ALA A 62 9.35 -10.00 15.16
C ALA A 62 8.31 -11.09 14.84
N THR A 63 8.57 -12.33 15.25
CA THR A 63 7.62 -13.44 15.05
C THR A 63 6.34 -13.23 15.85
N THR A 64 6.44 -12.82 17.11
CA THR A 64 5.27 -12.52 17.96
C THR A 64 4.46 -11.36 17.38
N ALA A 65 5.09 -10.26 17.00
CA ALA A 65 4.40 -9.12 16.39
C ALA A 65 3.71 -9.53 15.09
N GLY A 66 4.35 -10.35 14.26
CA GLY A 66 3.77 -10.90 13.03
C GLY A 66 2.55 -11.79 13.30
N ILE A 67 2.64 -12.69 14.29
CA ILE A 67 1.52 -13.56 14.70
C ILE A 67 0.33 -12.72 15.14
N GLU A 68 0.55 -11.70 15.99
CA GLU A 68 -0.52 -10.81 16.45
C GLU A 68 -1.15 -10.02 15.30
N THR A 69 -0.35 -9.51 14.37
CA THR A 69 -0.87 -8.85 13.17
C THR A 69 -1.75 -9.80 12.33
N LEU A 70 -1.31 -11.03 12.12
CA LEU A 70 -2.09 -12.02 11.38
C LEU A 70 -3.36 -12.43 12.15
N ASN A 71 -3.31 -12.51 13.46
CA ASN A 71 -4.49 -12.78 14.30
C ASN A 71 -5.53 -11.65 14.19
N ILE A 72 -5.10 -10.38 14.20
CA ILE A 72 -5.99 -9.23 14.01
C ILE A 72 -6.69 -9.35 12.64
N LEU A 73 -5.93 -9.55 11.57
CA LEU A 73 -6.48 -9.68 10.22
C LEU A 73 -7.44 -10.87 10.09
N LYS A 74 -7.09 -12.01 10.67
CA LYS A 74 -7.91 -13.22 10.65
C LYS A 74 -9.24 -13.08 11.41
N ASN A 75 -9.20 -12.38 12.53
CA ASN A 75 -10.36 -12.22 13.42
C ASN A 75 -11.28 -11.07 13.00
N ASP A 76 -10.81 -10.18 12.14
CA ASP A 76 -11.58 -9.07 11.59
C ASP A 76 -11.47 -9.00 10.06
N PRO A 77 -12.15 -9.89 9.33
CA PRO A 77 -12.10 -9.91 7.88
C PRO A 77 -12.74 -8.65 7.24
N GLN A 78 -13.52 -7.88 7.98
CA GLN A 78 -14.12 -6.62 7.50
C GLN A 78 -13.09 -5.48 7.43
N ILE A 79 -11.90 -5.63 7.99
CA ILE A 79 -10.84 -4.63 7.94
C ILE A 79 -10.51 -4.23 6.49
N TYR A 80 -10.50 -5.18 5.57
CA TYR A 80 -10.18 -4.91 4.16
C TYR A 80 -11.22 -4.02 3.49
N GLU A 81 -12.50 -4.26 3.78
CA GLU A 81 -13.59 -3.44 3.26
C GLU A 81 -13.55 -2.01 3.85
N ARG A 82 -13.33 -1.88 5.16
CA ARG A 82 -13.16 -0.56 5.78
C ARG A 82 -12.00 0.23 5.20
N LEU A 83 -10.86 -0.42 4.99
CA LEU A 83 -9.68 0.20 4.37
C LEU A 83 -9.98 0.65 2.93
N GLU A 84 -10.63 -0.19 2.15
CA GLU A 84 -11.03 0.17 0.78
C GLU A 84 -12.00 1.35 0.76
N GLN A 85 -12.97 1.40 1.66
CA GLN A 85 -13.94 2.50 1.77
C GLN A 85 -13.23 3.81 2.14
N LYS A 86 -12.32 3.82 3.13
CA LYS A 86 -11.51 4.99 3.49
C LYS A 86 -10.68 5.47 2.30
N THR A 87 -10.01 4.56 1.62
CA THR A 87 -9.18 4.86 0.45
C THR A 87 -10.01 5.42 -0.70
N ARG A 88 -11.20 4.86 -0.93
CA ARG A 88 -12.12 5.32 -1.97
C ARG A 88 -12.57 6.75 -1.74
N LYS A 89 -12.90 7.13 -0.49
CA LYS A 89 -13.25 8.52 -0.15
C LYS A 89 -12.12 9.48 -0.56
N LEU A 90 -10.87 9.17 -0.23
CA LEU A 90 -9.72 9.99 -0.61
C LEU A 90 -9.50 10.04 -2.12
N ALA A 91 -9.57 8.88 -2.78
CA ALA A 91 -9.39 8.79 -4.22
C ALA A 91 -10.47 9.56 -4.99
N ASP A 92 -11.73 9.49 -4.55
CA ASP A 92 -12.84 10.19 -5.18
C ASP A 92 -12.76 11.71 -4.93
N ALA A 93 -12.31 12.14 -3.74
CA ALA A 93 -12.04 13.54 -3.46
C ALA A 93 -10.95 14.09 -4.38
N ALA A 94 -9.84 13.36 -4.55
CA ALA A 94 -8.76 13.75 -5.45
C ALA A 94 -9.21 13.78 -6.92
N ARG A 95 -9.93 12.77 -7.40
CA ARG A 95 -10.50 12.75 -8.77
C ARG A 95 -11.40 13.93 -9.03
N LYS A 96 -12.30 14.23 -8.07
CA LYS A 96 -13.26 15.34 -8.19
C LYS A 96 -12.55 16.68 -8.23
N ALA A 97 -11.61 16.92 -7.32
CA ALA A 97 -10.89 18.19 -7.23
C ALA A 97 -9.91 18.39 -8.40
N GLY A 98 -9.26 17.31 -8.83
CA GLY A 98 -8.33 17.34 -9.97
C GLY A 98 -8.99 17.53 -11.33
N ASN A 99 -10.33 17.41 -11.43
CA ASN A 99 -11.15 17.76 -12.59
C ASN A 99 -10.60 17.30 -13.95
N GLY A 100 -10.01 16.10 -13.99
CA GLY A 100 -9.41 15.52 -15.19
C GLY A 100 -7.91 15.77 -15.38
N HIS A 101 -7.30 16.67 -14.61
CA HIS A 101 -5.86 16.97 -14.67
C HIS A 101 -5.00 15.98 -13.86
N VAL A 102 -5.63 15.11 -13.07
CA VAL A 102 -4.93 14.06 -12.34
C VAL A 102 -5.49 12.68 -12.64
N CYS A 103 -4.62 11.70 -12.73
CA CYS A 103 -4.97 10.28 -12.78
C CYS A 103 -4.80 9.67 -11.39
N VAL A 104 -5.88 9.11 -10.82
CA VAL A 104 -5.84 8.46 -9.51
C VAL A 104 -6.06 6.96 -9.66
N ASN A 105 -5.02 6.19 -9.37
CA ASN A 105 -5.07 4.74 -9.28
C ASN A 105 -5.37 4.32 -7.84
N GLN A 106 -6.20 3.29 -7.68
CA GLN A 106 -6.61 2.76 -6.39
C GLN A 106 -6.84 1.25 -6.46
N ILE A 107 -6.39 0.56 -5.42
CA ILE A 107 -6.69 -0.86 -5.17
C ILE A 107 -6.67 -1.13 -3.66
N GLY A 108 -7.78 -1.61 -3.10
CA GLY A 108 -7.91 -1.83 -1.66
C GLY A 108 -7.51 -0.59 -0.86
N SER A 109 -6.52 -0.72 0.03
CA SER A 109 -5.97 0.34 0.86
C SER A 109 -4.86 1.18 0.21
N LEU A 110 -4.60 0.96 -1.06
CA LEU A 110 -3.51 1.59 -1.81
C LEU A 110 -4.06 2.61 -2.79
N MET A 111 -3.40 3.77 -2.90
CA MET A 111 -3.70 4.75 -3.93
C MET A 111 -2.46 5.53 -4.35
N SER A 112 -2.48 6.02 -5.58
CA SER A 112 -1.48 6.95 -6.12
C SER A 112 -2.17 8.05 -6.90
N VAL A 113 -1.66 9.28 -6.80
CA VAL A 113 -2.13 10.44 -7.55
C VAL A 113 -1.03 10.86 -8.52
N PHE A 114 -1.33 10.81 -9.80
CA PHE A 114 -0.42 11.20 -10.87
C PHE A 114 -0.92 12.49 -11.52
N PHE A 115 -0.06 13.48 -11.65
CA PHE A 115 -0.39 14.77 -12.25
C PHE A 115 -0.26 14.69 -13.77
N THR A 116 -1.23 13.99 -14.37
CA THR A 116 -1.33 13.78 -15.82
C THR A 116 -2.79 13.48 -16.19
N GLU A 117 -3.22 13.93 -17.36
CA GLU A 117 -4.54 13.63 -17.90
C GLU A 117 -4.60 12.21 -18.54
N GLN A 118 -3.46 11.57 -18.71
CA GLN A 118 -3.37 10.23 -19.28
C GLN A 118 -3.71 9.17 -18.22
N LYS A 119 -4.24 8.03 -18.70
CA LYS A 119 -4.41 6.86 -17.84
C LYS A 119 -3.05 6.22 -17.55
N VAL A 120 -2.65 6.19 -16.30
CA VAL A 120 -1.41 5.55 -15.86
C VAL A 120 -1.63 4.05 -15.66
N ARG A 121 -0.90 3.22 -16.44
CA ARG A 121 -1.00 1.76 -16.41
C ARG A 121 0.34 1.05 -16.29
N ASP A 122 1.43 1.75 -16.62
CA ASP A 122 2.79 1.28 -16.68
C ASP A 122 3.76 2.41 -16.34
N PHE A 123 5.05 2.10 -16.33
CA PHE A 123 6.08 3.09 -16.04
C PHE A 123 6.13 4.21 -17.08
N GLU A 124 5.97 3.89 -18.37
CA GLU A 124 6.02 4.85 -19.45
C GLU A 124 4.92 5.89 -19.34
N SER A 125 3.69 5.49 -19.00
CA SER A 125 2.61 6.42 -18.73
C SER A 125 2.77 7.16 -17.40
N ALA A 126 3.39 6.54 -16.38
CA ALA A 126 3.63 7.20 -15.10
C ALA A 126 4.62 8.37 -15.21
N VAL A 127 5.69 8.22 -16.01
CA VAL A 127 6.71 9.27 -16.17
C VAL A 127 6.24 10.48 -17.00
N THR A 128 5.05 10.43 -17.58
CA THR A 128 4.44 11.61 -18.21
C THR A 128 3.91 12.62 -17.19
N SER A 129 3.89 12.25 -15.92
CA SER A 129 3.33 13.07 -14.85
C SER A 129 4.20 14.27 -14.50
N ASN A 130 3.56 15.38 -14.18
CA ASN A 130 4.24 16.60 -13.76
C ASN A 130 4.71 16.48 -12.29
N THR A 131 6.01 16.32 -12.10
CA THR A 131 6.61 16.16 -10.77
C THR A 131 6.67 17.45 -9.97
N GLU A 132 6.67 18.62 -10.63
CA GLU A 132 6.67 19.93 -9.95
C GLU A 132 5.30 20.19 -9.32
N GLN A 133 4.21 19.95 -10.05
CA GLN A 133 2.86 20.05 -9.48
C GLN A 133 2.65 19.06 -8.33
N TYR A 134 3.25 17.86 -8.40
CA TYR A 134 3.22 16.93 -7.25
C TYR A 134 3.99 17.48 -6.06
N ALA A 135 5.14 18.12 -6.27
CA ALA A 135 5.92 18.73 -5.19
C ALA A 135 5.14 19.85 -4.50
N ASP A 136 4.44 20.70 -5.27
CA ASP A 136 3.57 21.76 -4.72
C ASP A 136 2.40 21.17 -3.92
N TYR A 137 1.76 20.13 -4.46
CA TYR A 137 0.70 19.38 -3.76
C TYR A 137 1.20 18.76 -2.46
N PHE A 138 2.36 18.12 -2.49
CA PHE A 138 3.00 17.55 -1.31
C PHE A 138 3.32 18.62 -0.26
N GLY A 139 3.93 19.73 -0.67
CA GLY A 139 4.28 20.85 0.20
C GLY A 139 3.04 21.46 0.86
N TYR A 140 1.98 21.70 0.08
CA TYR A 140 0.72 22.23 0.61
C TYR A 140 0.14 21.35 1.72
N LEU A 141 0.14 20.02 1.52
CA LEU A 141 -0.37 19.05 2.49
C LEU A 141 0.53 18.96 3.72
N LEU A 142 1.86 18.92 3.52
CA LEU A 142 2.84 18.83 4.59
C LEU A 142 2.72 20.02 5.56
N ASP A 143 2.61 21.24 5.04
CA ASP A 143 2.46 22.46 5.83
C ASP A 143 1.17 22.47 6.69
N ARG A 144 0.21 21.60 6.33
CA ARG A 144 -1.08 21.46 7.04
C ARG A 144 -1.17 20.18 7.87
N GLY A 145 -0.02 19.50 8.05
CA GLY A 145 0.11 18.32 8.91
C GLY A 145 -0.37 17.02 8.27
N ILE A 146 -0.46 16.97 6.93
CA ILE A 146 -0.72 15.75 6.17
C ILE A 146 0.58 15.32 5.47
N TYR A 147 1.17 14.23 5.95
CA TYR A 147 2.38 13.66 5.36
C TYR A 147 2.02 12.52 4.42
N ILE A 148 2.15 12.76 3.12
CA ILE A 148 1.98 11.73 2.07
C ILE A 148 3.35 11.26 1.56
N ALA A 149 3.38 10.32 0.63
CA ALA A 149 4.64 9.92 -0.02
C ALA A 149 5.31 11.14 -0.69
N PRO A 150 6.62 11.35 -0.50
CA PRO A 150 7.33 12.51 -1.08
C PRO A 150 7.52 12.42 -2.59
N SER A 151 7.18 11.30 -3.20
CA SER A 151 7.24 11.07 -4.64
C SER A 151 5.93 10.48 -5.15
N GLN A 152 5.40 10.99 -6.27
CA GLN A 152 4.21 10.43 -6.90
C GLN A 152 4.39 8.99 -7.42
N PHE A 153 5.63 8.53 -7.56
CA PHE A 153 5.95 7.15 -7.93
C PHE A 153 5.90 6.18 -6.75
N GLU A 154 5.65 6.69 -5.54
CA GLU A 154 5.40 5.89 -4.35
C GLU A 154 3.91 5.80 -4.07
N THR A 155 3.46 4.60 -3.71
CA THR A 155 2.06 4.36 -3.38
C THR A 155 1.76 4.80 -1.96
N MET A 156 0.67 5.51 -1.75
CA MET A 156 0.13 5.86 -0.44
C MET A 156 -0.67 4.68 0.13
N PHE A 157 -0.53 4.46 1.44
CA PHE A 157 -1.17 3.39 2.18
C PHE A 157 -2.12 3.94 3.23
N ILE A 158 -3.36 3.49 3.20
CA ILE A 158 -4.33 3.80 4.24
C ILE A 158 -4.35 2.65 5.25
N SER A 159 -4.23 2.99 6.53
CA SER A 159 -4.27 2.04 7.63
C SER A 159 -5.58 2.14 8.43
N ASP A 160 -5.89 1.11 9.21
CA ASP A 160 -7.10 1.11 10.06
C ASP A 160 -6.97 2.08 11.25
N ALA A 161 -5.75 2.51 11.56
CA ALA A 161 -5.48 3.53 12.57
C ALA A 161 -5.93 4.95 12.14
N HIS A 162 -6.09 5.22 10.84
CA HIS A 162 -6.66 6.48 10.38
C HIS A 162 -8.14 6.56 10.78
N THR A 163 -8.51 7.58 11.54
CA THR A 163 -9.90 7.84 11.92
C THR A 163 -10.71 8.39 10.75
N GLU A 164 -12.03 8.41 10.86
CA GLU A 164 -12.87 9.09 9.86
C GLU A 164 -12.55 10.59 9.79
N GLU A 165 -12.23 11.21 10.92
CA GLU A 165 -11.83 12.63 10.99
C GLU A 165 -10.52 12.87 10.22
N ASP A 166 -9.54 11.97 10.33
CA ASP A 166 -8.28 12.06 9.56
C ASP A 166 -8.56 11.98 8.06
N ILE A 167 -9.44 11.06 7.65
CA ILE A 167 -9.82 10.88 6.25
C ILE A 167 -10.56 12.13 5.73
N GLU A 168 -11.54 12.65 6.47
CA GLU A 168 -12.30 13.83 6.08
C GLU A 168 -11.41 15.08 5.98
N LYS A 169 -10.53 15.28 6.97
CA LYS A 169 -9.53 16.36 6.96
C LYS A 169 -8.63 16.24 5.74
N THR A 170 -8.14 15.02 5.46
CA THR A 170 -7.25 14.79 4.31
C THR A 170 -7.98 15.01 2.99
N CYS A 171 -9.23 14.54 2.84
CA CYS A 171 -10.05 14.81 1.65
C CYS A 171 -10.21 16.31 1.38
N LYS A 172 -10.51 17.07 2.43
CA LYS A 172 -10.68 18.52 2.34
C LYS A 172 -9.39 19.19 1.88
N LEU A 173 -8.28 18.92 2.58
CA LEU A 173 -6.99 19.55 2.30
C LEU A 173 -6.43 19.14 0.94
N ALA A 174 -6.59 17.88 0.56
CA ALA A 174 -6.20 17.39 -0.78
C ALA A 174 -7.00 18.08 -1.89
N GLY A 175 -8.30 18.28 -1.65
CA GLY A 175 -9.15 19.04 -2.57
C GLY A 175 -8.74 20.51 -2.70
N GLU A 176 -8.46 21.19 -1.59
CA GLU A 176 -7.97 22.57 -1.57
C GLU A 176 -6.62 22.70 -2.29
N ALA A 177 -5.69 21.75 -2.03
CA ALA A 177 -4.40 21.71 -2.69
C ALA A 177 -4.55 21.61 -4.22
N LEU A 178 -5.33 20.65 -4.71
CA LEU A 178 -5.57 20.47 -6.14
C LEU A 178 -6.25 21.68 -6.80
N CYS A 179 -7.20 22.32 -6.10
CA CYS A 179 -7.85 23.52 -6.61
C CYS A 179 -6.94 24.77 -6.63
N SER A 180 -5.84 24.76 -5.89
CA SER A 180 -4.89 25.87 -5.84
C SER A 180 -3.76 25.78 -6.87
N LEU A 181 -3.66 24.64 -7.57
CA LEU A 181 -2.65 24.45 -8.61
C LEU A 181 -3.09 25.02 -9.95
N ASP A 182 -2.15 25.59 -10.67
CA ASP A 182 -2.31 25.96 -12.07
C ASP A 182 -2.01 24.74 -12.94
N PHE A 183 -3.05 24.18 -13.56
CA PHE A 183 -2.98 23.02 -14.46
C PHE A 183 -2.79 23.42 -15.92
#